data_52749d20225c2c0bb12a71f8b547a9e9
#
_entry.id   52749d20225c2c0bb12a71f8b547a9e9
#
_cell.length_a   1.000
_cell.length_b   1.000
_cell.length_c   1.000
_cell.angle_alpha   90.00
_cell.angle_beta   90.00
_cell.angle_gamma   90.00
#
_symmetry.space_group_name_H-M   'P 1'
#
loop_
_entity.id
_entity.type
_entity.pdbx_description
1 polymer ?
#
loop_
_entity_poly.entity_id
_entity_poly.type
_entity_poly.pdbx_seq_one_letter_code
_entity_poly.pdbx_strand_id
1 'polypeptide(L)'
;MDESTTTTEAVIAEDATDDLLGRWLIQAYQDREGRFSDVTIRGAVPELTFGADGSLVFHTGCNRGDTTYRTTGVYDGVNGQALTIAPGVTEEAYCDFGLGEQNIALPAAWLQATVFGLDGTTLELRTADGTVVLSAERA
;
A
#
# COMPACT_ATOMS: atom_id res chain seq x y z
N MET A 1 -14.95 -26.58 -26.99
CA MET A 1 -14.94 -26.13 -26.53
C MET A 1 -14.88 -25.55 -26.00
N ASP A 2 -14.79 -25.51 -25.77
CA ASP A 2 -14.86 -25.01 -25.25
C ASP A 2 -14.74 -24.42 -24.82
N GLU A 3 -14.86 -24.14 -24.87
CA GLU A 3 -14.81 -23.62 -24.37
C GLU A 3 -14.12 -23.04 -23.87
N SER A 4 -14.22 -22.98 -23.78
CA SER A 4 -13.27 -22.81 -22.88
C SER A 4 -12.36 -21.62 -22.90
N THR A 5 -12.05 -21.13 -23.89
CA THR A 5 -11.25 -20.00 -24.04
C THR A 5 -11.66 -18.81 -23.26
N THR A 6 -12.87 -18.68 -23.08
CA THR A 6 -13.47 -17.63 -22.34
C THR A 6 -12.91 -17.46 -20.97
N THR A 7 -12.48 -18.54 -20.45
CA THR A 7 -12.00 -18.57 -19.09
C THR A 7 -10.81 -17.69 -18.85
N THR A 8 -9.97 -17.53 -19.83
CA THR A 8 -8.78 -16.76 -19.69
C THR A 8 -9.08 -15.29 -19.40
N GLU A 9 -10.07 -14.77 -20.08
CA GLU A 9 -10.40 -13.38 -19.88
C GLU A 9 -11.04 -13.14 -18.52
N ALA A 10 -11.79 -14.08 -18.06
CA ALA A 10 -12.41 -13.97 -16.75
C ALA A 10 -11.35 -13.87 -15.66
N VAL A 11 -10.26 -14.61 -15.81
CA VAL A 11 -9.20 -14.59 -14.83
C VAL A 11 -8.53 -13.23 -14.78
N ILE A 12 -8.30 -12.63 -15.94
CA ILE A 12 -7.63 -11.35 -16.01
C ILE A 12 -8.44 -10.27 -15.31
N ALA A 13 -9.74 -10.39 -15.32
CA ALA A 13 -10.62 -9.38 -14.80
C ALA A 13 -10.99 -9.58 -13.33
N GLU A 14 -10.26 -10.41 -12.62
CA GLU A 14 -10.57 -10.68 -11.22
C GLU A 14 -10.22 -9.52 -10.30
N ASP A 15 -11.01 -9.39 -9.22
CA ASP A 15 -10.74 -8.45 -8.15
C ASP A 15 -9.60 -9.02 -7.29
N ALA A 16 -8.56 -8.26 -7.09
CA ALA A 16 -7.39 -8.69 -6.33
C ALA A 16 -7.44 -8.26 -4.87
N THR A 17 -8.59 -7.81 -4.36
CA THR A 17 -8.70 -7.34 -3.00
C THR A 17 -8.27 -8.41 -1.99
N ASP A 18 -8.65 -9.67 -2.21
CA ASP A 18 -8.27 -10.74 -1.29
C ASP A 18 -6.76 -10.93 -1.24
N ASP A 19 -6.07 -10.69 -2.33
CA ASP A 19 -4.62 -10.82 -2.37
C ASP A 19 -3.94 -9.66 -1.67
N LEU A 20 -4.64 -8.54 -1.48
CA LEU A 20 -4.13 -7.40 -0.75
C LEU A 20 -4.18 -7.61 0.76
N LEU A 21 -5.08 -8.47 1.24
CA LEU A 21 -5.31 -8.61 2.67
C LEU A 21 -4.08 -9.12 3.39
N GLY A 22 -3.91 -8.67 4.63
CA GLY A 22 -2.84 -9.12 5.49
C GLY A 22 -1.79 -8.05 5.70
N ARG A 23 -0.64 -8.47 6.17
CA ARG A 23 0.42 -7.59 6.66
C ARG A 23 1.51 -7.42 5.61
N TRP A 24 1.91 -6.19 5.40
CA TRP A 24 2.93 -5.82 4.42
C TRP A 24 3.99 -4.97 5.11
N LEU A 25 5.25 -5.30 4.88
CA LEU A 25 6.38 -4.54 5.43
C LEU A 25 6.83 -3.53 4.39
N ILE A 26 6.81 -2.26 4.75
CA ILE A 26 7.15 -1.19 3.80
C ILE A 26 8.66 -1.17 3.58
N GLN A 27 9.05 -1.19 2.30
CA GLN A 27 10.46 -1.24 1.91
C GLN A 27 10.96 0.11 1.43
N ALA A 28 10.11 0.86 0.76
CA ALA A 28 10.51 2.15 0.16
C ALA A 28 9.28 3.03 0.01
N TYR A 29 9.48 4.33 -0.02
CA TYR A 29 8.40 5.29 -0.13
C TYR A 29 8.90 6.58 -0.74
N GLN A 30 7.97 7.37 -1.31
CA GLN A 30 8.29 8.69 -1.80
C GLN A 30 8.41 9.64 -0.63
N ASP A 31 9.56 10.28 -0.48
CA ASP A 31 9.79 11.20 0.62
C ASP A 31 9.16 12.57 0.32
N ARG A 32 9.29 13.49 1.26
CA ARG A 32 8.62 14.79 1.15
C ARG A 32 9.23 15.68 0.06
N GLU A 33 10.37 15.28 -0.48
CA GLU A 33 11.01 15.98 -1.59
C GLU A 33 10.72 15.33 -2.92
N GLY A 34 9.87 14.31 -2.92
CA GLY A 34 9.47 13.63 -4.15
C GLY A 34 10.41 12.53 -4.60
N ARG A 35 11.37 12.14 -3.77
CA ARG A 35 12.31 11.09 -4.11
C ARG A 35 11.85 9.76 -3.53
N PHE A 36 12.03 8.70 -4.30
CA PHE A 36 11.69 7.36 -3.84
C PHE A 36 12.89 6.81 -3.08
N SER A 37 12.72 6.61 -1.78
CA SER A 37 13.81 6.28 -0.87
C SER A 37 13.55 4.99 -0.14
N ASP A 38 14.60 4.21 0.09
CA ASP A 38 14.49 2.98 0.86
C ASP A 38 14.30 3.29 2.34
N VAL A 39 13.58 2.41 3.02
CA VAL A 39 13.48 2.46 4.47
C VAL A 39 14.80 1.97 5.03
N THR A 40 15.47 2.83 5.77
CA THR A 40 16.80 2.49 6.30
C THR A 40 16.89 2.56 7.82
N ILE A 41 15.80 2.91 8.49
CA ILE A 41 15.81 3.05 9.95
C ILE A 41 15.76 1.68 10.59
N ARG A 42 16.76 1.35 11.39
CA ARG A 42 16.85 0.05 12.00
C ARG A 42 15.86 -0.11 13.14
N GLY A 43 15.33 -1.32 13.29
CA GLY A 43 14.50 -1.69 14.42
C GLY A 43 13.10 -1.11 14.38
N ALA A 44 12.79 -0.35 13.38
CA ALA A 44 11.48 0.30 13.29
C ALA A 44 10.94 0.10 11.89
N VAL A 45 10.48 -1.10 11.59
CA VAL A 45 9.96 -1.45 10.26
C VAL A 45 8.54 -0.94 10.14
N PRO A 46 8.28 -0.01 9.22
CA PRO A 46 6.91 0.45 9.00
C PRO A 46 6.11 -0.63 8.29
N GLU A 47 4.80 -0.65 8.53
CA GLU A 47 3.97 -1.70 7.96
C GLU A 47 2.54 -1.24 7.76
N LEU A 48 1.84 -1.98 6.88
CA LEU A 48 0.41 -1.81 6.62
C LEU A 48 -0.25 -3.17 6.79
N THR A 49 -1.40 -3.20 7.45
CA THR A 49 -2.19 -4.43 7.58
C THR A 49 -3.60 -4.15 7.09
N PHE A 50 -3.96 -4.76 5.96
CA PHE A 50 -5.27 -4.60 5.33
C PHE A 50 -6.22 -5.66 5.86
N GLY A 51 -7.31 -5.25 6.48
CA GLY A 51 -8.31 -6.16 6.99
C GLY A 51 -9.45 -6.37 6.01
N ALA A 52 -10.08 -7.54 6.08
CA ALA A 52 -11.18 -7.88 5.18
C ALA A 52 -12.40 -6.99 5.38
N ASP A 53 -12.50 -6.34 6.53
CA ASP A 53 -13.61 -5.47 6.85
C ASP A 53 -13.41 -4.03 6.39
N GLY A 54 -12.35 -3.76 5.65
CA GLY A 54 -12.05 -2.40 5.21
C GLY A 54 -11.19 -1.63 6.19
N SER A 55 -10.72 -2.25 7.25
CA SER A 55 -9.84 -1.59 8.19
C SER A 55 -8.40 -1.64 7.70
N LEU A 56 -7.63 -0.64 8.03
CA LEU A 56 -6.21 -0.59 7.74
C LEU A 56 -5.49 -0.12 9.00
N VAL A 57 -4.66 -1.00 9.54
CA VAL A 57 -3.80 -0.64 10.66
C VAL A 57 -2.42 -0.40 10.10
N PHE A 58 -1.76 0.65 10.56
CA PHE A 58 -0.45 0.97 10.04
C PHE A 58 0.51 1.33 11.17
N HIS A 59 1.79 1.22 10.87
CA HIS A 59 2.86 1.67 11.74
C HIS A 59 3.87 2.40 10.88
N THR A 60 4.28 3.58 11.31
CA THR A 60 5.22 4.38 10.55
C THR A 60 6.67 4.11 10.94
N GLY A 61 6.87 3.23 11.89
CA GLY A 61 8.17 3.07 12.54
C GLY A 61 8.25 3.89 13.82
N CYS A 62 7.43 4.90 13.94
CA CYS A 62 7.34 5.79 15.10
C CYS A 62 6.00 5.62 15.80
N ASN A 63 4.92 5.79 15.04
CA ASN A 63 3.57 5.77 15.59
C ASN A 63 2.71 4.73 14.90
N ARG A 64 1.81 4.16 15.69
CA ARG A 64 0.78 3.25 15.19
C ARG A 64 -0.50 4.04 14.97
N GLY A 65 -1.25 3.67 13.96
CA GLY A 65 -2.52 4.29 13.70
C GLY A 65 -3.47 3.36 12.97
N ASP A 66 -4.69 3.83 12.75
CA ASP A 66 -5.65 3.06 11.99
C ASP A 66 -6.50 3.98 11.15
N THR A 67 -7.04 3.42 10.08
CA THR A 67 -7.90 4.11 9.14
C THR A 67 -8.74 3.08 8.42
N THR A 68 -9.34 3.48 7.31
CA THR A 68 -10.09 2.58 6.44
C THR A 68 -9.55 2.71 5.04
N TYR A 69 -9.81 1.68 4.23
CA TYR A 69 -9.46 1.70 2.82
C TYR A 69 -10.60 1.11 2.01
N ARG A 70 -10.59 1.37 0.73
CA ARG A 70 -11.59 0.84 -0.18
C ARG A 70 -10.95 0.53 -1.50
N THR A 71 -11.34 -0.59 -2.09
CA THR A 71 -10.94 -0.96 -3.43
C THR A 71 -12.19 -0.98 -4.31
N THR A 72 -12.02 -0.60 -5.58
CA THR A 72 -13.13 -0.63 -6.54
C THR A 72 -12.62 -1.16 -7.87
N GLY A 73 -13.54 -1.71 -8.67
CA GLY A 73 -13.18 -2.24 -9.99
C GLY A 73 -12.51 -3.59 -9.89
N VAL A 74 -11.85 -3.99 -10.95
CA VAL A 74 -11.16 -5.27 -11.04
C VAL A 74 -9.70 -5.03 -11.33
N TYR A 75 -8.90 -5.99 -10.99
CA TYR A 75 -7.45 -5.93 -11.18
C TYR A 75 -7.13 -6.30 -12.63
N ASP A 76 -6.40 -5.46 -13.34
CA ASP A 76 -6.03 -5.74 -14.72
C ASP A 76 -4.56 -6.15 -14.90
N GLY A 77 -3.78 -6.13 -13.83
CA GLY A 77 -2.39 -6.58 -13.90
C GLY A 77 -1.45 -5.60 -14.58
N VAL A 78 -1.97 -4.58 -15.23
CA VAL A 78 -1.16 -3.57 -15.90
C VAL A 78 -1.24 -2.25 -15.14
N ASN A 79 -2.46 -1.76 -14.95
CA ASN A 79 -2.68 -0.53 -14.21
C ASN A 79 -2.93 -0.80 -12.73
N GLY A 80 -3.31 -2.04 -12.40
CA GLY A 80 -3.64 -2.41 -11.04
C GLY A 80 -5.12 -2.24 -10.76
N GLN A 81 -5.46 -2.10 -9.49
CA GLN A 81 -6.83 -1.95 -9.05
C GLN A 81 -6.95 -0.66 -8.23
N ALA A 82 -8.07 0.03 -8.38
CA ALA A 82 -8.31 1.29 -7.68
C ALA A 82 -8.31 1.06 -6.17
N LEU A 83 -7.68 1.96 -5.46
CA LEU A 83 -7.54 1.90 -4.01
C LEU A 83 -7.61 3.31 -3.47
N THR A 84 -8.36 3.49 -2.38
CA THR A 84 -8.42 4.75 -1.66
C THR A 84 -8.17 4.47 -0.19
N ILE A 85 -7.22 5.19 0.39
CA ILE A 85 -6.94 5.10 1.82
C ILE A 85 -7.38 6.42 2.45
N ALA A 86 -8.22 6.35 3.46
CA ALA A 86 -8.72 7.55 4.13
C ALA A 86 -7.67 8.10 5.09
N PRO A 87 -7.73 9.40 5.41
CA PRO A 87 -6.89 9.94 6.48
C PRO A 87 -7.23 9.22 7.78
N GLY A 88 -6.21 8.91 8.55
CA GLY A 88 -6.39 8.10 9.74
C GLY A 88 -6.07 8.85 11.01
N VAL A 89 -6.14 8.14 12.11
CA VAL A 89 -5.82 8.63 13.45
C VAL A 89 -4.57 7.91 13.91
N THR A 90 -3.61 8.66 14.44
CA THR A 90 -2.36 8.07 14.91
C THR A 90 -2.11 8.45 16.36
N GLU A 91 -1.30 7.66 17.02
CA GLU A 91 -0.62 8.08 18.23
C GLU A 91 0.22 9.31 17.92
N GLU A 92 0.58 10.06 18.95
CA GLU A 92 1.36 11.28 18.75
C GLU A 92 2.63 11.26 19.57
N ALA A 93 3.31 10.13 19.59
CA ALA A 93 4.58 10.04 20.28
C ALA A 93 5.64 10.81 19.52
N TYR A 94 6.52 11.43 20.24
CA TYR A 94 7.68 12.08 19.64
C TYR A 94 8.68 11.03 19.20
N CYS A 95 9.23 11.21 18.01
CA CYS A 95 10.27 10.34 17.51
C CYS A 95 11.44 11.20 17.09
N ASP A 96 12.63 10.68 17.31
CA ASP A 96 13.78 11.46 16.97
C ASP A 96 13.97 11.46 15.45
N PHE A 97 14.95 12.19 15.06
CA PHE A 97 15.16 12.77 13.76
C PHE A 97 14.70 11.92 12.56
N GLY A 98 15.32 10.78 12.33
CA GLY A 98 14.99 9.99 11.15
C GLY A 98 13.59 9.40 11.20
N LEU A 99 13.17 8.93 12.37
CA LEU A 99 11.83 8.38 12.53
C LEU A 99 10.77 9.46 12.44
N GLY A 100 11.08 10.67 12.87
CA GLY A 100 10.15 11.79 12.76
C GLY A 100 9.83 12.10 11.30
N GLU A 101 10.84 12.13 10.44
CA GLU A 101 10.65 12.34 9.02
C GLU A 101 9.82 11.21 8.39
N GLN A 102 10.16 9.99 8.71
CA GLN A 102 9.44 8.82 8.20
C GLN A 102 7.98 8.83 8.66
N ASN A 103 7.74 9.25 9.90
CA ASN A 103 6.41 9.32 10.47
C ASN A 103 5.50 10.31 9.71
N ILE A 104 6.09 11.36 9.15
CA ILE A 104 5.34 12.35 8.38
C ILE A 104 5.23 11.94 6.91
N ALA A 105 6.32 11.43 6.35
CA ALA A 105 6.40 11.13 4.93
C ALA A 105 5.54 9.93 4.53
N LEU A 106 5.46 8.90 5.37
CA LEU A 106 4.73 7.69 5.01
C LEU A 106 3.24 7.92 4.82
N PRO A 107 2.51 8.54 5.75
CA PRO A 107 1.09 8.82 5.50
C PRO A 107 0.89 9.72 4.30
N ALA A 108 1.76 10.70 4.10
CA ALA A 108 1.68 11.58 2.93
C ALA A 108 1.83 10.77 1.64
N ALA A 109 2.69 9.76 1.65
CA ALA A 109 2.89 8.92 0.47
C ALA A 109 1.66 8.06 0.19
N TRP A 110 1.17 7.30 1.15
CA TRP A 110 0.06 6.40 0.85
C TRP A 110 -1.26 7.13 0.61
N LEU A 111 -1.42 8.34 1.12
CA LEU A 111 -2.62 9.12 0.84
C LEU A 111 -2.69 9.61 -0.60
N GLN A 112 -1.56 9.64 -1.30
CA GLN A 112 -1.54 10.00 -2.72
C GLN A 112 -1.92 8.84 -3.62
N ALA A 113 -1.90 7.61 -3.09
CA ALA A 113 -2.12 6.43 -3.92
C ALA A 113 -3.58 6.33 -4.33
N THR A 114 -3.82 5.99 -5.59
CA THR A 114 -5.14 5.74 -6.12
C THR A 114 -5.25 4.36 -6.77
N VAL A 115 -4.14 3.63 -6.86
CA VAL A 115 -4.08 2.32 -7.51
C VAL A 115 -3.08 1.47 -6.73
N PHE A 116 -3.35 0.17 -6.62
CA PHE A 116 -2.33 -0.76 -6.12
C PHE A 116 -2.04 -1.82 -7.18
N GLY A 117 -0.80 -2.28 -7.19
CA GLY A 117 -0.37 -3.38 -8.03
C GLY A 117 0.30 -4.46 -7.20
N LEU A 118 0.17 -5.69 -7.64
CA LEU A 118 0.78 -6.84 -6.97
C LEU A 118 1.67 -7.59 -7.96
N ASP A 119 2.86 -7.96 -7.50
CA ASP A 119 3.77 -8.77 -8.27
C ASP A 119 4.39 -9.79 -7.32
N GLY A 120 3.79 -10.98 -7.28
CA GLY A 120 4.20 -12.00 -6.33
C GLY A 120 3.96 -11.53 -4.91
N THR A 121 5.02 -11.37 -4.15
CA THR A 121 4.94 -10.93 -2.76
C THR A 121 5.17 -9.42 -2.59
N THR A 122 5.25 -8.69 -3.70
CA THR A 122 5.50 -7.26 -3.66
C THR A 122 4.22 -6.48 -3.93
N LEU A 123 3.96 -5.48 -3.10
CA LEU A 123 2.86 -4.55 -3.25
C LEU A 123 3.42 -3.20 -3.65
N GLU A 124 2.81 -2.57 -4.65
CA GLU A 124 3.13 -1.19 -5.01
C GLU A 124 1.88 -0.35 -4.92
N LEU A 125 2.00 0.81 -4.28
CA LEU A 125 0.95 1.82 -4.28
C LEU A 125 1.38 2.91 -5.26
N ARG A 126 0.47 3.30 -6.15
CA ARG A 126 0.77 4.21 -7.25
C ARG A 126 -0.27 5.31 -7.35
N THR A 127 0.16 6.43 -7.92
CA THR A 127 -0.76 7.49 -8.30
C THR A 127 -1.40 7.15 -9.64
N ALA A 128 -2.36 7.97 -10.07
CA ALA A 128 -3.10 7.72 -11.29
C ALA A 128 -2.20 7.70 -12.53
N ASP A 129 -1.08 8.44 -12.52
CA ASP A 129 -0.17 8.48 -13.65
C ASP A 129 0.87 7.35 -13.60
N GLY A 130 0.75 6.43 -12.65
CA GLY A 130 1.64 5.28 -12.56
C GLY A 130 2.87 5.47 -11.69
N THR A 131 3.03 6.62 -11.06
CA THR A 131 4.17 6.85 -10.17
C THR A 131 4.03 6.00 -8.92
N VAL A 132 5.06 5.22 -8.61
CA VAL A 132 5.08 4.41 -7.39
C VAL A 132 5.41 5.32 -6.23
N VAL A 133 4.53 5.35 -5.23
CA VAL A 133 4.76 6.17 -4.04
C VAL A 133 5.13 5.33 -2.83
N LEU A 134 4.92 4.01 -2.89
CA LEU A 134 5.26 3.12 -1.78
C LEU A 134 5.39 1.70 -2.31
N SER A 135 6.38 0.97 -1.82
CA SER A 135 6.48 -0.45 -2.10
C SER A 135 6.65 -1.22 -0.80
N ALA A 136 6.08 -2.41 -0.76
CA ALA A 136 6.08 -3.24 0.44
C ALA A 136 6.17 -4.71 0.05
N GLU A 137 6.66 -5.53 0.98
CA GLU A 137 6.77 -6.97 0.80
C GLU A 137 5.85 -7.67 1.77
N ARG A 138 5.30 -8.78 1.37
CA ARG A 138 4.43 -9.60 2.22
C ARG A 138 5.21 -10.04 3.46
N ALA A 139 4.64 -9.84 4.62
CA ALA A 139 5.25 -10.23 5.88
C ALA A 139 5.25 -11.74 6.07
#